data_dc8146cdce9b608eab34b392cf26ad7c
#
_entry.id   dc8146cdce9b608eab34b392cf26ad7c
#
_cell.length_a   1.000
_cell.length_b   1.000
_cell.length_c   1.000
_cell.angle_alpha   90.00
_cell.angle_beta   90.00
_cell.angle_gamma   90.00
#
_symmetry.space_group_name_H-M   'P 1'
#
loop_
_entity.id
_entity.type
_entity.pdbx_description
1 polymer ?
#
loop_
_entity_poly.entity_id
_entity_poly.type
_entity_poly.pdbx_seq_one_letter_code
_entity_poly.pdbx_strand_id
1 'polypeptide(L)'
;MAIRPPLLKRGDTIGLVTLGTPLDTDIINTRVQFLRNMGFNIVFGKHVYSYGGIVAASAQQRADDLMNMFRDPSVKMILATRGGTGVQTILPYLNFEVIRQNPKIISGYSDMTILLNSLYQSSNLITFHSLMLIDFRPETPAYNFNQFFEATSTLNSPRMIQNPPNIALRGLVPGNVTGPIVGGNMTSLVNAIGTPYEIDTKGKILLLEETHSPTTMIFRYLTQLLMSGKFQDCLGIIIGECTNCPVSYGTTFEDLINDLLVPLKKPLIINLTTGHGFYKAAIPIGARVNLNSTDNTLTVLEPTVS
;
A
#
# COMPACT_ATOMS: atom_id res chain seq x y z
N MET A 1 14.14 -9.01 -12.00
CA MET A 1 13.65 -7.65 -11.69
C MET A 1 12.13 -7.69 -11.67
N ALA A 2 11.51 -6.90 -10.83
CA ALA A 2 10.05 -6.76 -10.82
C ALA A 2 9.54 -6.08 -12.11
N ILE A 3 8.32 -6.42 -12.50
CA ILE A 3 7.64 -5.85 -13.67
C ILE A 3 7.17 -4.44 -13.32
N ARG A 4 7.56 -3.48 -14.13
CA ARG A 4 7.14 -2.08 -14.00
C ARG A 4 5.91 -1.83 -14.86
N PRO A 5 4.81 -1.32 -14.30
CA PRO A 5 3.68 -0.90 -15.13
C PRO A 5 4.05 0.32 -15.97
N PRO A 6 3.33 0.59 -17.08
CA PRO A 6 3.51 1.82 -17.85
C PRO A 6 3.26 3.07 -17.00
N LEU A 7 4.05 4.12 -17.22
CA LEU A 7 3.87 5.40 -16.50
C LEU A 7 2.54 6.07 -16.83
N LEU A 8 1.96 6.79 -15.86
CA LEU A 8 0.69 7.50 -15.97
C LEU A 8 0.90 8.90 -16.56
N LYS A 9 0.11 9.25 -17.57
CA LYS A 9 0.12 10.57 -18.24
C LYS A 9 -1.27 11.22 -18.24
N ARG A 10 -1.32 12.53 -18.33
CA ARG A 10 -2.59 13.22 -18.64
C ARG A 10 -3.20 12.68 -19.92
N GLY A 11 -4.52 12.49 -19.93
CA GLY A 11 -5.24 11.85 -21.03
C GLY A 11 -5.38 10.34 -20.89
N ASP A 12 -4.60 9.69 -20.01
CA ASP A 12 -4.73 8.25 -19.76
C ASP A 12 -6.05 7.92 -19.08
N THR A 13 -6.44 6.65 -19.18
CA THR A 13 -7.66 6.10 -18.59
C THR A 13 -7.35 5.42 -17.26
N ILE A 14 -8.10 5.81 -16.21
CA ILE A 14 -8.11 5.18 -14.90
C ILE A 14 -9.35 4.29 -14.79
N GLY A 15 -9.17 3.02 -14.48
CA GLY A 15 -10.24 2.08 -14.17
C GLY A 15 -10.56 2.11 -12.67
N LEU A 16 -11.80 2.40 -12.32
CA LEU A 16 -12.26 2.41 -10.93
C LEU A 16 -12.89 1.08 -10.54
N VAL A 17 -12.55 0.60 -9.35
CA VAL A 17 -13.08 -0.65 -8.79
C VAL A 17 -13.39 -0.48 -7.30
N THR A 18 -14.44 -1.13 -6.80
CA THR A 18 -14.75 -1.22 -5.36
C THR A 18 -14.49 -2.65 -4.90
N LEU A 19 -13.33 -2.91 -4.32
CA LEU A 19 -12.86 -4.27 -4.00
C LEU A 19 -13.17 -4.72 -2.58
N GLY A 20 -13.45 -3.79 -1.67
CA GLY A 20 -13.80 -4.04 -0.27
C GLY A 20 -15.15 -3.44 0.08
N THR A 21 -15.17 -2.69 1.19
CA THR A 21 -16.35 -1.96 1.65
C THR A 21 -16.83 -0.94 0.63
N PRO A 22 -18.14 -0.82 0.37
CA PRO A 22 -18.68 0.18 -0.55
C PRO A 22 -18.38 1.62 -0.11
N LEU A 23 -18.37 2.53 -1.07
CA LEU A 23 -18.26 3.97 -0.83
C LEU A 23 -19.54 4.63 -1.34
N ASP A 24 -19.95 5.68 -0.66
CA ASP A 24 -21.12 6.46 -1.02
C ASP A 24 -21.04 6.99 -2.46
N THR A 25 -22.15 6.92 -3.19
CA THR A 25 -22.25 7.29 -4.62
C THR A 25 -21.87 8.74 -4.87
N ASP A 26 -22.30 9.68 -4.00
CA ASP A 26 -21.99 11.10 -4.19
C ASP A 26 -20.52 11.39 -3.92
N ILE A 27 -19.92 10.67 -2.98
CA ILE A 27 -18.47 10.74 -2.75
C ILE A 27 -17.74 10.23 -3.99
N ILE A 28 -18.10 9.07 -4.54
CA ILE A 28 -17.48 8.53 -5.77
C ILE A 28 -17.57 9.57 -6.90
N ASN A 29 -18.76 10.10 -7.16
CA ASN A 29 -19.00 11.06 -8.24
C ASN A 29 -18.17 12.34 -8.08
N THR A 30 -18.10 12.88 -6.88
CA THR A 30 -17.29 14.07 -6.58
C THR A 30 -15.80 13.82 -6.83
N ARG A 31 -15.28 12.66 -6.39
CA ARG A 31 -13.86 12.30 -6.59
C ARG A 31 -13.55 12.00 -8.06
N VAL A 32 -14.48 11.39 -8.78
CA VAL A 32 -14.37 11.17 -10.23
C VAL A 32 -14.27 12.50 -10.97
N GLN A 33 -15.10 13.48 -10.59
CA GLN A 33 -15.01 14.81 -11.21
C GLN A 33 -13.66 15.48 -10.92
N PHE A 34 -13.10 15.29 -9.71
CA PHE A 34 -11.77 15.78 -9.38
C PHE A 34 -10.69 15.16 -10.30
N LEU A 35 -10.71 13.84 -10.51
CA LEU A 35 -9.79 13.16 -11.44
C LEU A 35 -9.96 13.64 -12.89
N ARG A 36 -11.20 13.84 -13.35
CA ARG A 36 -11.47 14.39 -14.69
C ARG A 36 -10.91 15.80 -14.86
N ASN A 37 -11.05 16.65 -13.85
CA ASN A 37 -10.47 18.00 -13.84
C ASN A 37 -8.94 17.97 -13.86
N MET A 38 -8.30 16.90 -13.36
CA MET A 38 -6.86 16.65 -13.48
C MET A 38 -6.46 16.17 -14.88
N GLY A 39 -7.43 15.87 -15.76
CA GLY A 39 -7.21 15.48 -17.15
C GLY A 39 -7.18 13.99 -17.40
N PHE A 40 -7.76 13.15 -16.53
CA PHE A 40 -7.85 11.70 -16.71
C PHE A 40 -9.22 11.29 -17.26
N ASN A 41 -9.21 10.25 -18.10
CA ASN A 41 -10.43 9.55 -18.50
C ASN A 41 -10.76 8.48 -17.44
N ILE A 42 -12.06 8.26 -17.21
CA ILE A 42 -12.51 7.33 -16.17
C ILE A 42 -13.41 6.26 -16.76
N VAL A 43 -13.09 5.00 -16.50
CA VAL A 43 -13.97 3.84 -16.75
C VAL A 43 -14.30 3.17 -15.42
N PHE A 44 -15.47 2.55 -15.37
CA PHE A 44 -16.00 1.98 -14.13
C PHE A 44 -16.10 0.47 -14.22
N GLY A 45 -15.70 -0.23 -13.17
CA GLY A 45 -16.10 -1.61 -12.93
C GLY A 45 -17.62 -1.68 -12.78
N LYS A 46 -18.19 -2.79 -13.17
CA LYS A 46 -19.65 -3.00 -13.15
C LYS A 46 -20.26 -2.79 -11.77
N HIS A 47 -19.51 -3.08 -10.72
CA HIS A 47 -19.98 -3.07 -9.33
C HIS A 47 -19.41 -1.91 -8.49
N VAL A 48 -18.88 -0.86 -9.12
CA VAL A 48 -18.29 0.30 -8.41
C VAL A 48 -19.29 0.97 -7.47
N TYR A 49 -20.55 1.06 -7.89
CA TYR A 49 -21.66 1.68 -7.12
C TYR A 49 -22.52 0.68 -6.34
N SER A 50 -22.14 -0.60 -6.34
CA SER A 50 -22.91 -1.61 -5.64
C SER A 50 -22.79 -1.47 -4.13
N TYR A 51 -23.86 -1.81 -3.42
CA TYR A 51 -23.92 -1.75 -1.96
C TYR A 51 -24.49 -3.08 -1.43
N GLY A 52 -23.63 -4.04 -1.17
CA GLY A 52 -24.01 -5.38 -0.68
C GLY A 52 -23.89 -5.55 0.84
N GLY A 53 -23.82 -4.47 1.61
CA GLY A 53 -23.58 -4.49 3.06
C GLY A 53 -22.12 -4.21 3.42
N ILE A 54 -21.44 -5.12 4.13
CA ILE A 54 -20.02 -4.94 4.52
C ILE A 54 -19.11 -4.79 3.30
N VAL A 55 -19.41 -5.52 2.22
CA VAL A 55 -18.68 -5.46 0.94
C VAL A 55 -19.61 -5.01 -0.19
N ALA A 56 -19.04 -4.43 -1.24
CA ALA A 56 -19.81 -3.85 -2.34
C ALA A 56 -20.63 -4.92 -3.11
N ALA A 57 -20.01 -6.06 -3.40
CA ALA A 57 -20.62 -7.15 -4.18
C ALA A 57 -19.98 -8.48 -3.77
N SER A 58 -20.38 -9.61 -4.40
CA SER A 58 -19.74 -10.89 -4.14
C SER A 58 -18.24 -10.86 -4.48
N ALA A 59 -17.45 -11.74 -3.87
CA ALA A 59 -16.02 -11.82 -4.11
C ALA A 59 -15.69 -12.04 -5.61
N GLN A 60 -16.43 -12.93 -6.27
CA GLN A 60 -16.29 -13.19 -7.70
C GLN A 60 -16.56 -11.92 -8.54
N GLN A 61 -17.66 -11.21 -8.27
CA GLN A 61 -18.01 -10.01 -9.02
C GLN A 61 -16.95 -8.89 -8.90
N ARG A 62 -16.40 -8.70 -7.68
CA ARG A 62 -15.34 -7.72 -7.44
C ARG A 62 -14.02 -8.14 -8.10
N ALA A 63 -13.72 -9.44 -8.11
CA ALA A 63 -12.58 -10.00 -8.83
C ALA A 63 -12.74 -9.84 -10.35
N ASP A 64 -13.94 -10.09 -10.89
CA ASP A 64 -14.22 -9.92 -12.31
C ASP A 64 -14.04 -8.46 -12.75
N ASP A 65 -14.50 -7.49 -11.93
CA ASP A 65 -14.25 -6.07 -12.20
C ASP A 65 -12.75 -5.78 -12.26
N LEU A 66 -11.97 -6.26 -11.30
CA LEU A 66 -10.51 -6.07 -11.29
C LEU A 66 -9.85 -6.72 -12.52
N MET A 67 -10.21 -7.97 -12.83
CA MET A 67 -9.64 -8.71 -13.95
C MET A 67 -10.00 -8.07 -15.30
N ASN A 68 -11.20 -7.50 -15.43
CA ASN A 68 -11.61 -6.78 -16.64
C ASN A 68 -10.79 -5.50 -16.82
N MET A 69 -10.48 -4.76 -15.73
CA MET A 69 -9.58 -3.62 -15.80
C MET A 69 -8.15 -4.01 -16.21
N PHE A 70 -7.65 -5.16 -15.76
CA PHE A 70 -6.36 -5.65 -16.21
C PHE A 70 -6.35 -6.02 -17.70
N ARG A 71 -7.43 -6.62 -18.22
CA ARG A 71 -7.55 -7.00 -19.64
C ARG A 71 -7.79 -5.83 -20.58
N ASP A 72 -8.37 -4.74 -20.10
CA ASP A 72 -8.70 -3.59 -20.95
C ASP A 72 -7.41 -2.82 -21.33
N PRO A 73 -7.01 -2.81 -22.63
CA PRO A 73 -5.77 -2.16 -23.06
C PRO A 73 -5.80 -0.64 -22.92
N SER A 74 -7.00 -0.03 -22.85
CA SER A 74 -7.16 1.42 -22.67
C SER A 74 -6.82 1.86 -21.24
N VAL A 75 -6.98 0.99 -20.23
CA VAL A 75 -6.73 1.29 -18.83
C VAL A 75 -5.22 1.28 -18.56
N LYS A 76 -4.68 2.38 -18.03
CA LYS A 76 -3.29 2.50 -17.58
C LYS A 76 -3.12 2.33 -16.08
N MET A 77 -4.12 2.75 -15.32
CA MET A 77 -4.13 2.67 -13.87
C MET A 77 -5.45 2.07 -13.38
N ILE A 78 -5.36 1.24 -12.35
CA ILE A 78 -6.52 0.74 -11.60
C ILE A 78 -6.49 1.40 -10.22
N LEU A 79 -7.58 2.06 -9.87
CA LEU A 79 -7.72 2.78 -8.62
C LEU A 79 -8.92 2.24 -7.83
N ALA A 80 -8.65 1.74 -6.62
CA ALA A 80 -9.72 1.34 -5.73
C ALA A 80 -10.48 2.56 -5.19
N THR A 81 -11.80 2.45 -5.01
CA THR A 81 -12.59 3.52 -4.43
C THR A 81 -12.17 3.81 -2.99
N ARG A 82 -11.95 2.74 -2.21
CA ARG A 82 -11.41 2.72 -0.86
C ARG A 82 -10.91 1.31 -0.49
N GLY A 83 -10.30 1.16 0.70
CA GLY A 83 -10.02 -0.15 1.30
C GLY A 83 -11.23 -0.72 2.02
N GLY A 84 -11.30 -0.55 3.33
CA GLY A 84 -12.37 -1.09 4.19
C GLY A 84 -12.11 -2.52 4.61
N THR A 85 -12.96 -3.46 4.22
CA THR A 85 -12.87 -4.88 4.60
C THR A 85 -13.22 -5.77 3.41
N GLY A 86 -12.59 -6.94 3.32
CA GLY A 86 -12.97 -8.01 2.41
C GLY A 86 -12.22 -8.07 1.10
N VAL A 87 -11.17 -7.25 0.89
CA VAL A 87 -10.33 -7.31 -0.31
C VAL A 87 -9.66 -8.69 -0.44
N GLN A 88 -9.21 -9.29 0.64
CA GLN A 88 -8.59 -10.64 0.61
C GLN A 88 -9.48 -11.71 -0.01
N THR A 89 -10.81 -11.58 0.07
CA THR A 89 -11.74 -12.61 -0.43
C THR A 89 -11.77 -12.72 -1.96
N ILE A 90 -11.25 -11.72 -2.69
CA ILE A 90 -11.19 -11.77 -4.15
C ILE A 90 -9.98 -12.56 -4.66
N LEU A 91 -8.93 -12.77 -3.85
CA LEU A 91 -7.65 -13.35 -4.28
C LEU A 91 -7.78 -14.72 -4.93
N PRO A 92 -8.64 -15.66 -4.44
CA PRO A 92 -8.82 -16.96 -5.08
C PRO A 92 -9.39 -16.94 -6.51
N TYR A 93 -9.96 -15.81 -6.92
CA TYR A 93 -10.59 -15.62 -8.24
C TYR A 93 -9.68 -14.88 -9.23
N LEU A 94 -8.46 -14.49 -8.82
CA LEU A 94 -7.54 -13.75 -9.68
C LEU A 94 -6.71 -14.69 -10.54
N ASN A 95 -6.51 -14.32 -11.79
CA ASN A 95 -5.55 -14.95 -12.68
C ASN A 95 -4.26 -14.11 -12.72
N PHE A 96 -3.29 -14.49 -11.90
CA PHE A 96 -2.03 -13.77 -11.76
C PHE A 96 -1.17 -13.79 -13.03
N GLU A 97 -1.32 -14.79 -13.90
CA GLU A 97 -0.64 -14.83 -15.19
C GLU A 97 -1.18 -13.76 -16.14
N VAL A 98 -2.51 -13.61 -16.23
CA VAL A 98 -3.13 -12.52 -17.01
C VAL A 98 -2.67 -11.15 -16.49
N ILE A 99 -2.58 -10.98 -15.17
CA ILE A 99 -2.11 -9.74 -14.56
C ILE A 99 -0.65 -9.47 -14.94
N ARG A 100 0.20 -10.48 -14.89
CA ARG A 100 1.61 -10.40 -15.29
C ARG A 100 1.79 -9.98 -16.75
N GLN A 101 0.92 -10.47 -17.64
CA GLN A 101 0.96 -10.15 -19.06
C GLN A 101 0.36 -8.77 -19.39
N ASN A 102 -0.40 -8.18 -18.48
CA ASN A 102 -1.07 -6.89 -18.64
C ASN A 102 -0.73 -5.94 -17.49
N PRO A 103 0.55 -5.57 -17.30
CA PRO A 103 0.96 -4.76 -16.16
C PRO A 103 0.29 -3.38 -16.19
N LYS A 104 -0.31 -3.00 -15.06
CA LYS A 104 -0.94 -1.69 -14.86
C LYS A 104 -0.57 -1.14 -13.50
N ILE A 105 -0.58 0.19 -13.38
CA ILE A 105 -0.49 0.81 -12.06
C ILE A 105 -1.72 0.39 -11.25
N ILE A 106 -1.50 -0.11 -10.04
CA ILE A 106 -2.55 -0.33 -9.05
C ILE A 106 -2.13 0.30 -7.74
N SER A 107 -3.02 1.11 -7.15
CA SER A 107 -2.73 1.90 -5.97
C SER A 107 -3.79 1.73 -4.90
N GLY A 108 -3.36 1.75 -3.64
CA GLY A 108 -4.22 1.72 -2.46
C GLY A 108 -3.42 1.50 -1.18
N TYR A 109 -4.10 1.57 -0.05
CA TYR A 109 -3.59 1.28 1.29
C TYR A 109 -4.71 0.61 2.11
N SER A 110 -4.55 0.45 3.43
CA SER A 110 -5.56 -0.22 4.24
C SER A 110 -5.71 -1.70 3.81
N ASP A 111 -6.95 -2.18 3.67
CA ASP A 111 -7.25 -3.55 3.24
C ASP A 111 -6.71 -3.90 1.83
N MET A 112 -6.38 -2.88 1.01
CA MET A 112 -5.68 -3.10 -0.26
C MET A 112 -4.27 -3.68 -0.09
N THR A 113 -3.67 -3.57 1.07
CA THR A 113 -2.32 -4.09 1.38
C THR A 113 -2.15 -5.55 0.97
N ILE A 114 -3.15 -6.39 1.26
CA ILE A 114 -3.06 -7.81 0.92
C ILE A 114 -3.02 -8.04 -0.58
N LEU A 115 -3.83 -7.30 -1.34
CA LEU A 115 -3.85 -7.39 -2.79
C LEU A 115 -2.53 -6.91 -3.40
N LEU A 116 -2.02 -5.75 -2.96
CA LEU A 116 -0.77 -5.17 -3.49
C LEU A 116 0.40 -6.14 -3.32
N ASN A 117 0.55 -6.75 -2.14
CA ASN A 117 1.61 -7.72 -1.88
C ASN A 117 1.40 -9.03 -2.64
N SER A 118 0.16 -9.53 -2.75
CA SER A 118 -0.16 -10.74 -3.53
C SER A 118 0.13 -10.56 -5.02
N LEU A 119 -0.16 -9.38 -5.58
CA LEU A 119 0.16 -9.05 -6.97
C LEU A 119 1.68 -9.01 -7.19
N TYR A 120 2.44 -8.44 -6.27
CA TYR A 120 3.89 -8.51 -6.36
C TYR A 120 4.39 -9.95 -6.26
N GLN A 121 3.97 -10.70 -5.24
CA GLN A 121 4.45 -12.08 -5.01
C GLN A 121 4.12 -13.03 -6.15
N SER A 122 2.90 -12.95 -6.72
CA SER A 122 2.39 -13.92 -7.68
C SER A 122 2.52 -13.49 -9.14
N SER A 123 2.55 -12.17 -9.43
CA SER A 123 2.68 -11.64 -10.78
C SER A 123 3.99 -10.89 -11.00
N ASN A 124 4.81 -10.73 -9.96
CA ASN A 124 6.05 -9.94 -9.97
C ASN A 124 5.84 -8.47 -10.40
N LEU A 125 4.63 -7.92 -10.20
CA LEU A 125 4.23 -6.57 -10.57
C LEU A 125 4.54 -5.59 -9.44
N ILE A 126 5.21 -4.47 -9.74
CA ILE A 126 5.32 -3.35 -8.80
C ILE A 126 3.94 -2.72 -8.62
N THR A 127 3.51 -2.60 -7.36
CA THR A 127 2.25 -1.99 -6.96
C THR A 127 2.51 -0.83 -6.00
N PHE A 128 1.50 0.00 -5.71
CA PHE A 128 1.73 1.25 -4.98
C PHE A 128 0.88 1.32 -3.71
N HIS A 129 1.54 1.26 -2.54
CA HIS A 129 0.93 1.61 -1.27
C HIS A 129 0.83 3.13 -1.20
N SER A 130 -0.28 3.68 -1.70
CA SER A 130 -0.50 5.11 -1.90
C SER A 130 -1.99 5.42 -2.08
N LEU A 131 -2.33 6.57 -2.66
CA LEU A 131 -3.69 7.10 -2.75
C LEU A 131 -4.70 6.13 -3.36
N MET A 132 -5.94 6.21 -2.88
CA MET A 132 -7.16 5.64 -3.45
C MET A 132 -8.10 6.74 -3.92
N LEU A 133 -9.21 6.41 -4.58
CA LEU A 133 -10.17 7.41 -5.07
C LEU A 133 -10.62 8.37 -3.97
N ILE A 134 -10.87 7.86 -2.76
CA ILE A 134 -11.32 8.67 -1.61
C ILE A 134 -10.38 9.83 -1.28
N ASP A 135 -9.10 9.74 -1.63
CA ASP A 135 -8.09 10.76 -1.37
C ASP A 135 -8.06 11.88 -2.45
N PHE A 136 -8.70 11.69 -3.61
CA PHE A 136 -8.69 12.69 -4.69
C PHE A 136 -9.72 13.79 -4.42
N ARG A 137 -9.35 14.75 -3.57
CA ARG A 137 -10.18 15.84 -3.09
C ARG A 137 -9.34 17.11 -2.81
N PRO A 138 -9.96 18.30 -2.81
CA PRO A 138 -9.23 19.57 -2.61
C PRO A 138 -8.44 19.65 -1.30
N GLU A 139 -8.95 19.00 -0.24
CA GLU A 139 -8.33 19.06 1.09
C GLU A 139 -7.11 18.14 1.23
N THR A 140 -6.86 17.28 0.25
CA THR A 140 -5.68 16.40 0.26
C THR A 140 -4.41 17.22 0.09
N PRO A 141 -3.41 17.07 0.98
CA PRO A 141 -2.17 17.82 0.90
C PRO A 141 -1.48 17.67 -0.46
N ALA A 142 -0.90 18.75 -0.95
CA ALA A 142 -0.09 18.73 -2.19
C ALA A 142 1.05 17.69 -2.11
N TYR A 143 1.63 17.48 -0.92
CA TYR A 143 2.63 16.44 -0.66
C TYR A 143 2.16 15.06 -1.14
N ASN A 144 0.90 14.67 -0.84
CA ASN A 144 0.37 13.36 -1.19
C ASN A 144 0.30 13.18 -2.71
N PHE A 145 -0.19 14.19 -3.43
CA PHE A 145 -0.22 14.17 -4.90
C PHE A 145 1.19 14.18 -5.50
N ASN A 146 2.10 14.98 -4.94
CA ASN A 146 3.49 15.01 -5.40
C ASN A 146 4.14 13.64 -5.26
N GLN A 147 4.02 12.99 -4.10
CA GLN A 147 4.54 11.64 -3.87
C GLN A 147 3.92 10.61 -4.82
N PHE A 148 2.60 10.69 -5.01
CA PHE A 148 1.87 9.78 -5.89
C PHE A 148 2.32 9.91 -7.35
N PHE A 149 2.36 11.13 -7.90
CA PHE A 149 2.76 11.35 -9.29
C PHE A 149 4.26 11.16 -9.50
N GLU A 150 5.09 11.47 -8.53
CA GLU A 150 6.52 11.15 -8.59
C GLU A 150 6.75 9.63 -8.72
N ALA A 151 5.95 8.82 -8.03
CA ALA A 151 6.05 7.36 -8.10
C ALA A 151 5.44 6.75 -9.37
N THR A 152 4.39 7.38 -9.93
CA THR A 152 3.56 6.76 -10.98
C THR A 152 3.70 7.42 -12.35
N SER A 153 4.27 8.62 -12.43
CA SER A 153 4.28 9.45 -13.64
C SER A 153 5.66 9.96 -14.03
N THR A 154 6.72 9.51 -13.34
CA THR A 154 8.10 9.86 -13.67
C THR A 154 9.00 8.64 -13.72
N LEU A 155 10.12 8.76 -14.44
CA LEU A 155 11.19 7.76 -14.49
C LEU A 155 12.37 8.13 -13.59
N ASN A 156 12.21 9.12 -12.71
CA ASN A 156 13.25 9.60 -11.83
C ASN A 156 13.78 8.48 -10.92
N SER A 157 15.09 8.28 -10.96
CA SER A 157 15.80 7.29 -10.14
C SER A 157 17.27 7.69 -9.98
N PRO A 158 17.84 7.58 -8.78
CA PRO A 158 17.18 7.19 -7.53
C PRO A 158 16.21 8.28 -7.02
N ARG A 159 15.18 7.86 -6.27
CA ARG A 159 14.18 8.75 -5.66
C ARG A 159 14.18 8.56 -4.14
N MET A 160 14.53 9.61 -3.40
CA MET A 160 14.44 9.60 -1.95
C MET A 160 12.97 9.79 -1.51
N ILE A 161 12.48 8.94 -0.63
CA ILE A 161 11.19 9.12 0.02
C ILE A 161 11.43 9.99 1.25
N GLN A 162 10.92 11.21 1.19
CA GLN A 162 11.06 12.19 2.26
C GLN A 162 9.69 12.47 2.88
N ASN A 163 9.65 12.56 4.20
CA ASN A 163 8.48 13.07 4.90
C ASN A 163 8.27 14.56 4.59
N PRO A 164 7.07 15.10 4.86
CA PRO A 164 6.85 16.54 4.77
C PRO A 164 7.77 17.30 5.75
N PRO A 165 7.99 18.60 5.51
CA PRO A 165 8.80 19.44 6.40
C PRO A 165 8.38 19.28 7.87
N ASN A 166 9.37 19.27 8.77
CA ASN A 166 9.22 19.15 10.24
C ASN A 166 8.79 17.77 10.76
N ILE A 167 8.67 16.76 9.91
CA ILE A 167 8.49 15.37 10.32
C ILE A 167 9.71 14.58 9.87
N ALA A 168 10.63 14.27 10.77
CA ALA A 168 11.84 13.54 10.42
C ALA A 168 11.63 12.02 10.51
N LEU A 169 12.20 11.27 9.55
CA LEU A 169 12.46 9.86 9.74
C LEU A 169 13.44 9.68 10.89
N ARG A 170 13.27 8.64 11.70
CA ARG A 170 14.12 8.37 12.86
C ARG A 170 14.57 6.91 12.89
N GLY A 171 15.88 6.68 12.79
CA GLY A 171 16.48 5.37 12.98
C GLY A 171 16.53 5.00 14.46
N LEU A 172 16.01 3.82 14.81
CA LEU A 172 16.09 3.27 16.16
C LEU A 172 17.18 2.20 16.27
N VAL A 173 17.38 1.43 15.23
CA VAL A 173 18.48 0.44 15.15
C VAL A 173 19.29 0.79 13.90
N PRO A 174 20.57 1.16 14.05
CA PRO A 174 21.40 1.58 12.93
C PRO A 174 21.69 0.43 11.97
N GLY A 175 21.83 0.76 10.69
CA GLY A 175 22.21 -0.18 9.64
C GLY A 175 21.86 0.33 8.26
N ASN A 176 22.40 -0.34 7.24
CA ASN A 176 22.19 0.02 5.84
C ASN A 176 21.96 -1.25 5.02
N VAL A 177 20.76 -1.40 4.48
CA VAL A 177 20.34 -2.60 3.75
C VAL A 177 19.62 -2.24 2.46
N THR A 178 19.70 -3.11 1.48
CA THR A 178 19.06 -2.93 0.17
C THR A 178 18.28 -4.19 -0.19
N GLY A 179 17.01 -4.01 -0.56
CA GLY A 179 16.14 -5.10 -0.98
C GLY A 179 14.80 -4.62 -1.50
N PRO A 180 13.95 -5.51 -1.99
CA PRO A 180 12.57 -5.17 -2.32
C PRO A 180 11.80 -4.73 -1.07
N ILE A 181 10.94 -3.70 -1.19
CA ILE A 181 10.05 -3.30 -0.11
C ILE A 181 8.70 -4.01 -0.24
N VAL A 182 8.18 -4.52 0.88
CA VAL A 182 6.88 -5.19 1.00
C VAL A 182 6.18 -4.74 2.27
N GLY A 183 4.88 -5.00 2.40
CA GLY A 183 4.15 -4.68 3.63
C GLY A 183 3.05 -3.66 3.44
N GLY A 184 2.71 -2.93 4.50
CA GLY A 184 1.64 -1.94 4.61
C GLY A 184 0.85 -2.09 5.90
N ASN A 185 -0.48 -2.16 5.83
CA ASN A 185 -1.35 -2.24 7.00
C ASN A 185 -1.20 -3.55 7.77
N MET A 186 -0.91 -3.48 9.08
CA MET A 186 -0.66 -4.66 9.92
C MET A 186 -1.88 -5.57 10.02
N THR A 187 -3.07 -5.01 10.22
CA THR A 187 -4.31 -5.80 10.28
C THR A 187 -4.47 -6.66 9.03
N SER A 188 -4.31 -6.08 7.86
CA SER A 188 -4.39 -6.79 6.56
C SER A 188 -3.36 -7.91 6.45
N LEU A 189 -2.12 -7.65 6.85
CA LEU A 189 -1.03 -8.64 6.78
C LEU A 189 -1.26 -9.80 7.73
N VAL A 190 -1.64 -9.51 8.97
CA VAL A 190 -1.86 -10.54 10.01
C VAL A 190 -3.05 -11.44 9.64
N ASN A 191 -4.11 -10.88 9.07
CA ASN A 191 -5.27 -11.67 8.63
C ASN A 191 -4.96 -12.65 7.50
N ALA A 192 -3.84 -12.48 6.81
CA ALA A 192 -3.42 -13.38 5.73
C ALA A 192 -2.45 -14.49 6.19
N ILE A 193 -1.90 -14.43 7.40
CA ILE A 193 -0.97 -15.43 7.92
C ILE A 193 -1.64 -16.81 7.97
N GLY A 194 -0.94 -17.83 7.47
CA GLY A 194 -1.46 -19.19 7.35
C GLY A 194 -2.32 -19.45 6.11
N THR A 195 -2.49 -18.46 5.23
CA THR A 195 -3.16 -18.60 3.94
C THR A 195 -2.14 -18.67 2.79
N PRO A 196 -2.54 -19.11 1.58
CA PRO A 196 -1.67 -19.06 0.39
C PRO A 196 -1.20 -17.65 -0.01
N TYR A 197 -1.80 -16.62 0.57
CA TYR A 197 -1.53 -15.20 0.29
C TYR A 197 -0.72 -14.51 1.40
N GLU A 198 -0.21 -15.29 2.32
CA GLU A 198 0.66 -14.81 3.39
C GLU A 198 1.87 -14.06 2.82
N ILE A 199 2.22 -12.93 3.46
CA ILE A 199 3.35 -12.12 3.01
C ILE A 199 4.69 -12.88 3.15
N ASP A 200 5.47 -12.89 2.08
CA ASP A 200 6.87 -13.33 2.10
C ASP A 200 7.79 -12.14 2.39
N THR A 201 8.45 -12.17 3.54
CA THR A 201 9.39 -11.13 3.99
C THR A 201 10.85 -11.50 3.80
N LYS A 202 11.14 -12.74 3.34
CA LYS A 202 12.51 -13.25 3.21
C LYS A 202 13.33 -12.41 2.22
N GLY A 203 14.43 -11.83 2.73
CA GLY A 203 15.31 -10.99 1.93
C GLY A 203 14.67 -9.66 1.45
N LYS A 204 13.65 -9.18 2.17
CA LYS A 204 12.91 -7.96 1.83
C LYS A 204 12.90 -6.96 3.00
N ILE A 205 12.59 -5.72 2.72
CA ILE A 205 12.39 -4.66 3.72
C ILE A 205 10.89 -4.59 4.02
N LEU A 206 10.54 -4.73 5.29
CA LEU A 206 9.15 -4.81 5.74
C LEU A 206 8.65 -3.45 6.22
N LEU A 207 7.62 -2.93 5.55
CA LEU A 207 6.86 -1.75 5.97
C LEU A 207 5.64 -2.18 6.80
N LEU A 208 5.40 -1.50 7.91
CA LEU A 208 4.20 -1.67 8.75
C LEU A 208 3.59 -0.32 9.11
N GLU A 209 2.29 -0.18 8.97
CA GLU A 209 1.49 0.96 9.46
C GLU A 209 0.16 0.45 10.01
N GLU A 210 -0.56 1.26 10.81
CA GLU A 210 -1.84 0.84 11.37
C GLU A 210 -2.77 2.04 11.60
N THR A 211 -4.06 1.76 11.81
CA THR A 211 -5.05 2.77 12.14
C THR A 211 -6.14 2.22 13.07
N HIS A 212 -6.61 3.07 13.99
CA HIS A 212 -7.72 2.81 14.90
C HIS A 212 -7.60 1.57 15.80
N SER A 213 -6.50 0.83 15.73
CA SER A 213 -6.26 -0.34 16.58
C SER A 213 -5.68 0.09 17.92
N PRO A 214 -6.28 -0.33 19.05
CA PRO A 214 -5.67 -0.08 20.36
C PRO A 214 -4.33 -0.81 20.49
N THR A 215 -3.43 -0.29 21.32
CA THR A 215 -2.08 -0.85 21.48
C THR A 215 -2.09 -2.31 21.93
N THR A 216 -3.13 -2.79 22.62
CA THR A 216 -3.33 -4.22 22.91
C THR A 216 -3.52 -5.07 21.66
N MET A 217 -4.18 -4.56 20.61
CA MET A 217 -4.30 -5.27 19.34
C MET A 217 -3.01 -5.21 18.55
N ILE A 218 -2.33 -4.06 18.55
CA ILE A 218 -1.02 -3.91 17.91
C ILE A 218 0.00 -4.86 18.51
N PHE A 219 0.01 -5.02 19.85
CA PHE A 219 0.82 -6.01 20.53
C PHE A 219 0.58 -7.43 19.97
N ARG A 220 -0.70 -7.82 19.79
CA ARG A 220 -1.06 -9.12 19.19
C ARG A 220 -0.58 -9.24 17.76
N TYR A 221 -0.73 -8.19 16.94
CA TYR A 221 -0.27 -8.20 15.54
C TYR A 221 1.25 -8.36 15.46
N LEU A 222 2.00 -7.57 16.21
CA LEU A 222 3.46 -7.67 16.24
C LEU A 222 3.91 -9.05 16.76
N THR A 223 3.26 -9.57 17.81
CA THR A 223 3.54 -10.92 18.33
C THR A 223 3.25 -11.99 17.29
N GLN A 224 2.14 -11.90 16.56
CA GLN A 224 1.81 -12.84 15.49
C GLN A 224 2.84 -12.81 14.37
N LEU A 225 3.28 -11.62 13.96
CA LEU A 225 4.33 -11.44 12.95
C LEU A 225 5.69 -11.99 13.43
N LEU A 226 6.01 -11.84 14.72
CA LEU A 226 7.19 -12.42 15.35
C LEU A 226 7.13 -13.96 15.32
N MET A 227 6.03 -14.55 15.81
CA MET A 227 5.84 -16.00 15.90
C MET A 227 5.78 -16.68 14.54
N SER A 228 5.29 -15.99 13.51
CA SER A 228 5.25 -16.49 12.14
C SER A 228 6.56 -16.25 11.35
N GLY A 229 7.62 -15.77 12.02
CA GLY A 229 8.95 -15.59 11.41
C GLY A 229 9.09 -14.38 10.49
N LYS A 230 8.08 -13.49 10.39
CA LYS A 230 8.10 -12.38 9.44
C LYS A 230 9.21 -11.37 9.66
N PHE A 231 9.62 -11.19 10.91
CA PHE A 231 10.77 -10.36 11.24
C PHE A 231 12.10 -11.10 11.17
N GLN A 232 12.11 -12.45 11.29
CA GLN A 232 13.35 -13.21 11.28
C GLN A 232 14.08 -13.09 9.94
N ASP A 233 13.36 -13.21 8.84
CA ASP A 233 13.93 -13.30 7.50
C ASP A 233 13.97 -11.95 6.76
N CYS A 234 13.35 -10.89 7.28
CA CYS A 234 13.42 -9.58 6.65
C CYS A 234 14.81 -8.93 6.83
N LEU A 235 15.19 -8.07 5.88
CA LEU A 235 16.46 -7.34 5.90
C LEU A 235 16.44 -6.15 6.85
N GLY A 236 15.31 -5.46 6.95
CA GLY A 236 15.11 -4.28 7.77
C GLY A 236 13.64 -3.95 7.90
N ILE A 237 13.32 -3.03 8.80
CA ILE A 237 11.94 -2.71 9.19
C ILE A 237 11.71 -1.19 9.05
N ILE A 238 10.58 -0.84 8.47
CA ILE A 238 10.08 0.53 8.39
C ILE A 238 8.75 0.58 9.11
N ILE A 239 8.62 1.48 10.08
CA ILE A 239 7.38 1.72 10.77
C ILE A 239 6.81 3.07 10.31
N GLY A 240 5.62 3.00 9.75
CA GLY A 240 4.79 4.16 9.44
C GLY A 240 4.02 4.64 10.67
N GLU A 241 2.97 5.41 10.39
CA GLU A 241 2.12 5.95 11.44
C GLU A 241 1.17 4.88 12.03
N CYS A 242 0.81 5.05 13.30
CA CYS A 242 -0.34 4.42 13.93
C CYS A 242 -1.42 5.49 14.13
N THR A 243 -2.23 5.69 13.12
CA THR A 243 -3.18 6.81 13.07
C THR A 243 -4.40 6.53 13.96
N ASN A 244 -4.68 7.43 14.93
CA ASN A 244 -5.79 7.27 15.87
C ASN A 244 -5.78 5.93 16.63
N CYS A 245 -4.59 5.45 17.02
CA CYS A 245 -4.44 4.22 17.78
C CYS A 245 -4.54 4.52 19.28
N PRO A 246 -5.60 4.05 19.96
CA PRO A 246 -5.75 4.32 21.41
C PRO A 246 -4.67 3.62 22.23
N VAL A 247 -4.11 4.36 23.17
CA VAL A 247 -3.19 3.83 24.17
C VAL A 247 -3.95 2.94 25.16
N SER A 248 -3.46 1.75 25.45
CA SER A 248 -4.04 0.82 26.43
C SER A 248 -3.04 0.53 27.53
N TYR A 249 -3.49 0.56 28.78
CA TYR A 249 -2.65 0.28 29.95
C TYR A 249 -1.38 1.15 30.06
N GLY A 250 -1.44 2.36 29.52
CA GLY A 250 -0.29 3.28 29.50
C GLY A 250 0.81 2.96 28.48
N THR A 251 0.68 1.86 27.73
CA THR A 251 1.66 1.43 26.72
C THR A 251 1.37 2.09 25.38
N THR A 252 2.30 2.86 24.87
CA THR A 252 2.19 3.55 23.56
C THR A 252 2.60 2.63 22.41
N PHE A 253 2.34 3.07 21.18
CA PHE A 253 2.84 2.37 19.98
C PHE A 253 4.37 2.33 19.93
N GLU A 254 5.03 3.43 20.33
CA GLU A 254 6.49 3.49 20.37
C GLU A 254 7.08 2.56 21.44
N ASP A 255 6.43 2.41 22.59
CA ASP A 255 6.85 1.43 23.61
C ASP A 255 6.85 0.00 23.02
N LEU A 256 5.80 -0.36 22.28
CA LEU A 256 5.73 -1.69 21.63
C LEU A 256 6.83 -1.90 20.60
N ILE A 257 7.18 -0.86 19.84
CA ILE A 257 8.30 -0.92 18.87
C ILE A 257 9.62 -1.14 19.63
N ASN A 258 9.85 -0.38 20.70
CA ASN A 258 11.07 -0.49 21.51
C ASN A 258 11.19 -1.87 22.17
N ASP A 259 10.09 -2.40 22.70
CA ASP A 259 10.09 -3.68 23.42
C ASP A 259 10.19 -4.90 22.49
N LEU A 260 9.54 -4.84 21.31
CA LEU A 260 9.40 -6.01 20.45
C LEU A 260 10.31 -5.99 19.22
N LEU A 261 10.61 -4.81 18.66
CA LEU A 261 11.33 -4.73 17.38
C LEU A 261 12.79 -4.30 17.53
N VAL A 262 13.10 -3.38 18.44
CA VAL A 262 14.50 -2.98 18.72
C VAL A 262 15.38 -4.16 19.11
N PRO A 263 14.93 -5.13 19.97
CA PRO A 263 15.73 -6.31 20.33
C PRO A 263 16.10 -7.22 19.16
N LEU A 264 15.41 -7.11 18.02
CA LEU A 264 15.71 -7.90 16.82
C LEU A 264 17.01 -7.50 16.15
N LYS A 265 17.57 -6.33 16.50
CA LYS A 265 18.84 -5.78 15.99
C LYS A 265 18.90 -5.67 14.45
N LYS A 266 17.74 -5.48 13.80
CA LYS A 266 17.64 -5.22 12.37
C LYS A 266 17.56 -3.73 12.11
N PRO A 267 18.12 -3.22 11.00
CA PRO A 267 17.94 -1.81 10.62
C PRO A 267 16.47 -1.41 10.72
N LEU A 268 16.17 -0.40 11.55
CA LEU A 268 14.80 0.01 11.89
C LEU A 268 14.67 1.53 11.78
N ILE A 269 13.76 1.97 10.93
CA ILE A 269 13.32 3.38 10.81
C ILE A 269 11.86 3.48 11.25
N ILE A 270 11.53 4.58 11.94
CA ILE A 270 10.16 4.94 12.31
C ILE A 270 9.76 6.31 11.75
N ASN A 271 8.51 6.68 11.94
CA ASN A 271 7.91 7.96 11.54
C ASN A 271 7.74 8.15 10.04
N LEU A 272 7.69 7.11 9.22
CA LEU A 272 7.35 7.28 7.81
C LEU A 272 5.88 7.69 7.66
N THR A 273 5.61 8.88 7.08
CA THR A 273 4.25 9.34 6.83
C THR A 273 3.66 8.59 5.64
N THR A 274 2.93 7.51 5.89
CA THR A 274 2.27 6.70 4.84
C THR A 274 1.02 6.02 5.39
N GLY A 275 0.16 5.50 4.53
CA GLY A 275 -1.06 4.80 4.91
C GLY A 275 -2.20 5.74 5.32
N HIS A 276 -2.65 5.66 6.58
CA HIS A 276 -3.87 6.33 7.04
C HIS A 276 -3.67 7.76 7.58
N GLY A 277 -2.43 8.20 7.73
CA GLY A 277 -2.12 9.55 8.21
C GLY A 277 -2.57 10.67 7.25
N PHE A 278 -2.45 11.90 7.71
CA PHE A 278 -2.75 13.08 6.90
C PHE A 278 -1.83 13.19 5.68
N TYR A 279 -0.56 12.91 5.86
CA TYR A 279 0.42 12.84 4.80
C TYR A 279 0.64 11.39 4.35
N LYS A 280 0.77 11.17 3.04
CA LYS A 280 0.87 9.84 2.44
C LYS A 280 2.00 9.77 1.43
N ALA A 281 3.16 9.31 1.87
CA ALA A 281 4.24 8.94 0.95
C ALA A 281 3.79 7.76 0.07
N ALA A 282 4.20 7.77 -1.18
CA ALA A 282 3.92 6.67 -2.11
C ALA A 282 5.03 5.62 -2.08
N ILE A 283 4.70 4.43 -1.58
CA ILE A 283 5.63 3.33 -1.41
C ILE A 283 5.43 2.29 -2.53
N PRO A 284 6.43 2.08 -3.38
CA PRO A 284 6.33 1.11 -4.47
C PRO A 284 6.62 -0.32 -3.98
N ILE A 285 5.59 -1.09 -3.70
CA ILE A 285 5.69 -2.48 -3.24
C ILE A 285 6.37 -3.33 -4.32
N GLY A 286 7.42 -4.04 -3.94
CA GLY A 286 8.23 -4.87 -4.85
C GLY A 286 9.41 -4.14 -5.48
N ALA A 287 9.47 -2.81 -5.44
CA ALA A 287 10.62 -2.07 -5.93
C ALA A 287 11.82 -2.21 -4.99
N ARG A 288 13.02 -2.15 -5.58
CA ARG A 288 14.27 -2.19 -4.83
C ARG A 288 14.53 -0.85 -4.14
N VAL A 289 14.66 -0.88 -2.83
CA VAL A 289 14.95 0.31 -2.01
C VAL A 289 16.20 0.11 -1.18
N ASN A 290 16.83 1.22 -0.81
CA ASN A 290 17.85 1.28 0.23
C ASN A 290 17.24 1.88 1.50
N LEU A 291 17.31 1.15 2.58
CA LEU A 291 16.99 1.58 3.95
C LEU A 291 18.30 1.83 4.68
N ASN A 292 18.61 3.08 4.95
CA ASN A 292 19.76 3.47 5.76
C ASN A 292 19.26 4.15 7.05
N SER A 293 19.12 3.36 8.09
CA SER A 293 18.65 3.84 9.40
C SER A 293 19.72 4.56 10.20
N THR A 294 20.98 4.51 9.79
CA THR A 294 22.06 5.31 10.36
C THR A 294 21.92 6.78 9.95
N ASP A 295 21.61 7.01 8.67
CA ASP A 295 21.46 8.35 8.10
C ASP A 295 19.99 8.80 7.98
N ASN A 296 19.05 8.01 8.48
CA ASN A 296 17.60 8.27 8.44
C ASN A 296 17.08 8.48 7.01
N THR A 297 17.51 7.64 6.05
CA THR A 297 17.09 7.75 4.66
C THR A 297 16.42 6.49 4.14
N LEU A 298 15.45 6.70 3.24
CA LEU A 298 14.79 5.66 2.46
C LEU A 298 14.81 6.07 0.99
N THR A 299 15.48 5.29 0.15
CA THR A 299 15.70 5.63 -1.26
C THR A 299 15.22 4.50 -2.17
N VAL A 300 14.33 4.81 -3.10
CA VAL A 300 13.95 3.92 -4.21
C VAL A 300 15.07 3.98 -5.25
N LEU A 301 15.66 2.84 -5.58
CA LEU A 301 16.91 2.75 -6.37
C LEU A 301 16.67 2.60 -7.87
N GLU A 302 15.44 2.40 -8.29
CA GLU A 302 15.06 2.12 -9.68
C GLU A 302 13.76 2.85 -10.04
N PRO A 303 13.52 3.14 -11.34
CA PRO A 303 12.20 3.62 -11.76
C PRO A 303 11.14 2.61 -11.39
N THR A 304 9.98 3.08 -10.94
CA THR A 304 8.86 2.24 -10.49
C THR A 304 7.81 2.01 -11.55
N VAL A 305 7.94 2.72 -12.66
CA VAL A 305 7.13 2.61 -13.89
C VAL A 305 8.06 2.55 -15.11
N SER A 306 7.54 2.26 -16.31
CA SER A 306 8.30 2.12 -17.56
C SER A 306 7.68 2.93 -18.70
#